data_9ab311d9fbf08bb1dd79ec4e1aeca090
#
_entry.id   9ab311d9fbf08bb1dd79ec4e1aeca090
#
_cell.length_a   1.000
_cell.length_b   1.000
_cell.length_c   1.000
_cell.angle_alpha   90.00
_cell.angle_beta   90.00
_cell.angle_gamma   90.00
#
_symmetry.space_group_name_H-M   'P 1'
#
loop_
_entity.id
_entity.type
_entity.pdbx_description
1 polymer ?
#
loop_
_entity_poly.entity_id
_entity_poly.type
_entity_poly.pdbx_seq_one_letter_code
_entity_poly.pdbx_strand_id
1 'polypeptide(L)'
;NMAVNEAFIDSATVRENVVSLARNIGYVPRSRRAAIAKINFTVDVSSLAARYVTLNAGIVALGNIQNGSYTFSIPEKITVSPGSNGIASFENIEIFEGNYLTKEFIVNTGQLDAKYILPNTNIDTTTIRVSVTDGDTGTVEVYNAYENIFQVNSESRLFLVQEVNDEKYQILFGDGVLGKKPPNGSTIKVSYIVTNGTDGNGASNFNFAGNLAYPRRSGDTIVDTPVTQNVSLLTVPQPSENGDNIEPVDNVKYLAPRVYASQYRAVTANDYTSLVPSVYPNIDSVTAYGGEELDPPQFGKVFITVKPKTGELLSDTAKSAIKAGLKQYTVAGIQQEFVDLKFLYVEYDSTVSYNPGFITNKEDLSSR
;
A
#
# COMPACT_ATOMS: atom_id res chain seq x y z
N ASN A 1 -2.48 18.66 -33.35
CA ASN A 1 -3.30 19.01 -32.18
C ASN A 1 -3.13 18.03 -31.00
N MET A 2 -2.86 16.71 -31.24
CA MET A 2 -2.68 15.74 -30.14
C MET A 2 -1.50 16.10 -29.23
N ALA A 3 -0.34 16.44 -29.78
CA ALA A 3 0.85 16.80 -28.99
C ALA A 3 0.65 18.03 -28.08
N VAL A 4 -0.18 18.99 -28.50
CA VAL A 4 -0.51 20.18 -27.68
C VAL A 4 -1.43 19.80 -26.52
N ASN A 5 -2.39 18.91 -26.75
CA ASN A 5 -3.28 18.43 -25.70
C ASN A 5 -2.52 17.64 -24.62
N GLU A 6 -1.52 16.86 -25.01
CA GLU A 6 -0.69 16.09 -24.09
C GLU A 6 0.32 16.93 -23.27
N ALA A 7 0.44 18.23 -23.56
CA ALA A 7 1.32 19.12 -22.80
C ALA A 7 0.71 19.70 -21.51
N PHE A 8 -0.61 19.53 -21.32
CA PHE A 8 -1.33 20.07 -20.16
C PHE A 8 -2.05 18.95 -19.41
N ILE A 9 -1.96 18.96 -18.09
CA ILE A 9 -2.51 17.89 -17.22
C ILE A 9 -4.02 17.71 -17.42
N ASP A 10 -4.77 18.77 -17.65
CA ASP A 10 -6.24 18.71 -17.82
C ASP A 10 -6.65 18.03 -19.12
N SER A 11 -5.88 18.24 -20.22
CA SER A 11 -6.22 17.75 -21.55
C SER A 11 -5.46 16.48 -21.98
N ALA A 12 -4.38 16.12 -21.28
CA ALA A 12 -3.62 14.90 -21.57
C ALA A 12 -4.48 13.65 -21.35
N THR A 13 -4.36 12.68 -22.23
CA THR A 13 -5.13 11.42 -22.20
C THR A 13 -4.25 10.20 -21.96
N VAL A 14 -2.99 10.29 -22.32
CA VAL A 14 -2.02 9.21 -22.13
C VAL A 14 -1.52 9.22 -20.70
N ARG A 15 -1.66 8.09 -19.98
CA ARG A 15 -1.27 7.96 -18.58
C ARG A 15 0.16 8.44 -18.31
N GLU A 16 1.11 8.02 -19.14
CA GLU A 16 2.54 8.36 -18.98
C GLU A 16 2.78 9.88 -18.97
N ASN A 17 2.09 10.60 -19.84
CA ASN A 17 2.17 12.05 -19.93
C ASN A 17 1.55 12.71 -18.68
N VAL A 18 0.37 12.24 -18.26
CA VAL A 18 -0.30 12.74 -17.05
C VAL A 18 0.56 12.51 -15.81
N VAL A 19 1.13 11.30 -15.65
CA VAL A 19 2.05 10.98 -14.54
C VAL A 19 3.30 11.86 -14.58
N SER A 20 3.88 12.09 -15.76
CA SER A 20 5.04 12.97 -15.91
C SER A 20 4.72 14.43 -15.54
N LEU A 21 3.57 14.95 -15.97
CA LEU A 21 3.11 16.29 -15.64
C LEU A 21 2.78 16.43 -14.14
N ALA A 22 2.11 15.44 -13.55
CA ALA A 22 1.81 15.39 -12.13
C ALA A 22 3.08 15.40 -11.27
N ARG A 23 4.10 14.65 -11.68
CA ARG A 23 5.40 14.61 -11.02
C ARG A 23 6.11 15.97 -11.04
N ASN A 24 6.01 16.75 -12.13
CA ASN A 24 6.62 18.08 -12.22
C ASN A 24 6.06 19.06 -11.18
N ILE A 25 4.85 18.83 -10.69
CA ILE A 25 4.23 19.57 -9.59
C ILE A 25 4.34 18.85 -8.24
N GLY A 26 5.17 17.78 -8.18
CA GLY A 26 5.45 17.05 -6.93
C GLY A 26 4.44 15.95 -6.58
N TYR A 27 3.41 15.71 -7.38
CA TYR A 27 2.43 14.66 -7.12
C TYR A 27 2.93 13.31 -7.64
N VAL A 28 2.93 12.30 -6.76
CA VAL A 28 3.27 10.92 -7.11
C VAL A 28 1.98 10.10 -7.11
N PRO A 29 1.51 9.65 -8.28
CA PRO A 29 0.31 8.83 -8.36
C PRO A 29 0.48 7.52 -7.56
N ARG A 30 -0.62 7.07 -6.98
CA ARG A 30 -0.66 5.84 -6.20
C ARG A 30 -0.53 4.62 -7.12
N SER A 31 0.39 3.72 -6.73
CA SER A 31 0.50 2.39 -7.35
C SER A 31 -0.69 1.50 -7.00
N ARG A 32 -0.76 0.33 -7.62
CA ARG A 32 -1.65 -0.74 -7.17
C ARG A 32 -1.33 -1.08 -5.72
N ARG A 33 -2.34 -1.44 -4.93
CA ARG A 33 -2.21 -1.79 -3.51
C ARG A 33 -2.59 -3.24 -3.29
N ALA A 34 -1.75 -3.94 -2.55
CA ALA A 34 -2.05 -5.28 -2.08
C ALA A 34 -3.15 -5.27 -1.01
N ALA A 35 -4.03 -6.25 -1.04
CA ALA A 35 -4.93 -6.50 0.08
C ALA A 35 -4.12 -7.00 1.29
N ILE A 36 -4.43 -6.48 2.47
CA ILE A 36 -3.70 -6.78 3.70
C ILE A 36 -4.61 -7.55 4.64
N ALA A 37 -4.14 -8.71 5.11
CA ALA A 37 -4.78 -9.45 6.20
C ALA A 37 -3.87 -9.50 7.43
N LYS A 38 -4.46 -9.69 8.61
CA LYS A 38 -3.71 -9.97 9.83
C LYS A 38 -3.95 -11.40 10.27
N ILE A 39 -2.85 -12.10 10.57
CA ILE A 39 -2.89 -13.49 11.01
C ILE A 39 -2.11 -13.66 12.30
N ASN A 40 -2.54 -14.64 13.11
CA ASN A 40 -1.80 -15.13 14.26
C ASN A 40 -1.53 -16.62 14.10
N PHE A 41 -0.38 -17.06 14.53
CA PHE A 41 -0.04 -18.48 14.64
C PHE A 41 1.08 -18.67 15.66
N THR A 42 1.25 -19.92 16.11
CA THR A 42 2.32 -20.30 17.02
C THR A 42 3.16 -21.42 16.43
N VAL A 43 4.40 -21.48 16.85
CA VAL A 43 5.36 -22.52 16.45
C VAL A 43 5.96 -23.13 17.70
N ASP A 44 5.77 -24.43 17.88
CA ASP A 44 6.39 -25.16 19.01
C ASP A 44 7.81 -25.59 18.62
N VAL A 45 8.78 -24.95 19.28
CA VAL A 45 10.21 -25.22 19.13
C VAL A 45 10.84 -25.69 20.44
N SER A 46 10.04 -26.19 21.38
CA SER A 46 10.48 -26.64 22.69
C SER A 46 11.58 -27.72 22.62
N SER A 47 11.49 -28.60 21.60
CA SER A 47 12.48 -29.66 21.33
C SER A 47 13.75 -29.18 20.61
N LEU A 48 13.76 -27.95 20.07
CA LEU A 48 14.83 -27.45 19.18
C LEU A 48 15.83 -26.54 19.91
N ALA A 49 15.59 -26.18 21.18
CA ALA A 49 16.38 -25.22 21.93
C ALA A 49 16.68 -23.91 21.17
N ALA A 50 15.73 -23.49 20.35
CA ALA A 50 15.84 -22.30 19.51
C ALA A 50 15.78 -21.03 20.37
N ARG A 51 16.74 -20.11 20.16
CA ARG A 51 16.74 -18.79 20.82
C ARG A 51 15.74 -17.84 20.19
N TYR A 52 15.53 -17.95 18.90
CA TYR A 52 14.55 -17.21 18.14
C TYR A 52 14.10 -18.02 16.93
N VAL A 53 12.92 -17.73 16.42
CA VAL A 53 12.35 -18.27 15.21
C VAL A 53 12.13 -17.12 14.23
N THR A 54 12.57 -17.28 13.01
CA THR A 54 12.43 -16.27 11.94
C THR A 54 11.45 -16.78 10.89
N LEU A 55 10.40 -16.02 10.62
CA LEU A 55 9.59 -16.14 9.42
C LEU A 55 10.30 -15.36 8.31
N ASN A 56 10.76 -16.04 7.28
CA ASN A 56 11.48 -15.42 6.18
C ASN A 56 10.55 -14.61 5.28
N ALA A 57 11.10 -13.55 4.63
CA ALA A 57 10.39 -12.81 3.61
C ALA A 57 9.97 -13.73 2.45
N GLY A 58 8.81 -13.46 1.87
CA GLY A 58 8.23 -14.25 0.80
C GLY A 58 6.84 -14.77 1.17
N ILE A 59 6.44 -15.88 0.57
CA ILE A 59 5.11 -16.49 0.78
C ILE A 59 4.96 -16.91 2.24
N VAL A 60 3.81 -16.56 2.83
CA VAL A 60 3.43 -16.94 4.21
C VAL A 60 2.19 -17.80 4.24
N ALA A 61 1.20 -17.48 3.42
CA ALA A 61 -0.06 -18.21 3.43
C ALA A 61 -0.74 -18.22 2.05
N LEU A 62 -1.61 -19.19 1.87
CA LEU A 62 -2.55 -19.25 0.76
C LEU A 62 -3.95 -18.95 1.30
N GLY A 63 -4.57 -17.90 0.79
CA GLY A 63 -5.92 -17.46 1.15
C GLY A 63 -6.93 -17.84 0.08
N ASN A 64 -8.12 -18.27 0.47
CA ASN A 64 -9.20 -18.59 -0.44
C ASN A 64 -10.24 -17.46 -0.46
N ILE A 65 -10.57 -16.99 -1.67
CA ILE A 65 -11.60 -15.99 -1.94
C ILE A 65 -12.54 -16.57 -2.98
N GLN A 66 -13.81 -16.73 -2.62
CA GLN A 66 -14.91 -17.25 -3.48
C GLN A 66 -14.48 -18.36 -4.46
N ASN A 67 -13.84 -18.04 -5.58
CA ASN A 67 -13.51 -18.97 -6.66
C ASN A 67 -12.00 -19.12 -6.93
N GLY A 68 -11.14 -18.57 -6.09
CA GLY A 68 -9.70 -18.57 -6.33
C GLY A 68 -8.87 -18.72 -5.06
N SER A 69 -7.64 -19.22 -5.24
CA SER A 69 -6.62 -19.24 -4.20
C SER A 69 -5.59 -18.14 -4.51
N TYR A 70 -5.33 -17.30 -3.53
CA TYR A 70 -4.42 -16.17 -3.62
C TYR A 70 -3.24 -16.38 -2.69
N THR A 71 -2.07 -15.97 -3.14
CA THR A 71 -0.84 -16.02 -2.36
C THR A 71 -0.75 -14.79 -1.49
N PHE A 72 -0.38 -14.96 -0.22
CA PHE A 72 -0.11 -13.86 0.70
C PHE A 72 1.34 -13.94 1.16
N SER A 73 2.04 -12.81 1.09
CA SER A 73 3.48 -12.70 1.29
C SER A 73 3.83 -11.60 2.28
N ILE A 74 5.03 -11.64 2.85
CA ILE A 74 5.61 -10.54 3.64
C ILE A 74 6.85 -9.99 2.94
N PRO A 75 7.04 -8.65 2.95
CA PRO A 75 8.20 -8.04 2.28
C PRO A 75 9.50 -8.18 3.08
N GLU A 76 9.40 -8.38 4.40
CA GLU A 76 10.54 -8.47 5.31
C GLU A 76 10.42 -9.67 6.25
N LYS A 77 11.57 -10.17 6.71
CA LYS A 77 11.61 -11.23 7.71
C LYS A 77 11.16 -10.74 9.08
N ILE A 78 10.43 -11.60 9.80
CA ILE A 78 9.96 -11.34 11.16
C ILE A 78 10.58 -12.34 12.10
N THR A 79 11.21 -11.88 13.18
CA THR A 79 11.88 -12.74 14.15
C THR A 79 11.24 -12.61 15.53
N VAL A 80 10.90 -13.73 16.14
CA VAL A 80 10.24 -13.84 17.45
C VAL A 80 11.03 -14.76 18.37
N SER A 81 11.16 -14.40 19.62
CA SER A 81 11.75 -15.26 20.64
C SER A 81 10.69 -16.18 21.26
N PRO A 82 10.95 -17.49 21.40
CA PRO A 82 10.04 -18.39 22.10
C PRO A 82 9.89 -18.01 23.58
N GLY A 83 8.69 -18.21 24.11
CA GLY A 83 8.43 -18.07 25.53
C GLY A 83 9.11 -19.18 26.36
N SER A 84 8.94 -19.12 27.69
CA SER A 84 9.50 -20.13 28.61
C SER A 84 8.97 -21.56 28.39
N ASN A 85 7.84 -21.67 27.71
CA ASN A 85 7.21 -22.93 27.28
C ASN A 85 7.76 -23.48 25.94
N GLY A 86 8.73 -22.79 25.30
CA GLY A 86 9.28 -23.17 24.01
C GLY A 86 8.37 -22.87 22.82
N ILE A 87 7.31 -22.06 22.99
CA ILE A 87 6.39 -21.67 21.92
C ILE A 87 6.75 -20.26 21.44
N ALA A 88 6.98 -20.11 20.15
CA ALA A 88 7.13 -18.81 19.49
C ALA A 88 5.76 -18.35 18.95
N SER A 89 5.27 -17.19 19.43
CA SER A 89 3.96 -16.64 19.04
C SER A 89 4.15 -15.50 18.03
N PHE A 90 3.57 -15.66 16.87
CA PHE A 90 3.48 -14.64 15.82
C PHE A 90 2.07 -14.04 15.87
N GLU A 91 1.97 -12.79 16.29
CA GLU A 91 0.70 -12.12 16.53
C GLU A 91 0.55 -10.86 15.66
N ASN A 92 -0.64 -10.67 15.09
CA ASN A 92 -0.99 -9.53 14.23
C ASN A 92 -0.01 -9.33 13.06
N ILE A 93 0.46 -10.43 12.49
CA ILE A 93 1.36 -10.38 11.34
C ILE A 93 0.58 -9.90 10.11
N GLU A 94 0.99 -8.77 9.56
CA GLU A 94 0.44 -8.24 8.31
C GLU A 94 1.00 -9.02 7.13
N ILE A 95 0.09 -9.64 6.38
CA ILE A 95 0.41 -10.35 5.15
C ILE A 95 -0.26 -9.66 3.97
N PHE A 96 0.47 -9.50 2.89
CA PHE A 96 0.08 -8.76 1.69
C PHE A 96 -0.27 -9.74 0.57
N GLU A 97 -1.43 -9.57 -0.04
CA GLU A 97 -1.80 -10.36 -1.22
C GLU A 97 -0.81 -10.11 -2.36
N GLY A 98 -0.35 -11.17 -2.96
CA GLY A 98 0.52 -11.13 -4.14
C GLY A 98 1.79 -11.97 -4.01
N ASN A 99 2.53 -11.97 -5.11
CA ASN A 99 3.76 -12.73 -5.24
C ASN A 99 4.97 -11.89 -4.86
N TYR A 100 5.74 -12.35 -3.89
CA TYR A 100 7.03 -11.75 -3.52
C TYR A 100 8.08 -12.06 -4.58
N LEU A 101 8.67 -11.03 -5.15
CA LEU A 101 9.71 -11.11 -6.17
C LEU A 101 10.94 -10.29 -5.77
N THR A 102 12.09 -10.67 -6.33
CA THR A 102 13.35 -9.94 -6.17
C THR A 102 13.99 -9.65 -7.52
N LYS A 103 14.59 -8.47 -7.64
CA LYS A 103 15.41 -8.07 -8.79
C LYS A 103 16.74 -7.54 -8.32
N GLU A 104 17.81 -7.98 -8.95
CA GLU A 104 19.16 -7.48 -8.68
C GLU A 104 19.68 -6.66 -9.84
N PHE A 105 20.42 -5.58 -9.52
CA PHE A 105 21.12 -4.72 -10.45
C PHE A 105 22.54 -4.51 -9.97
N ILE A 106 23.47 -4.39 -10.91
CA ILE A 106 24.86 -4.04 -10.62
C ILE A 106 25.06 -2.55 -10.91
N VAL A 107 25.64 -1.83 -9.97
CA VAL A 107 25.93 -0.40 -10.11
C VAL A 107 27.14 -0.23 -11.05
N ASN A 108 26.93 0.49 -12.15
CA ASN A 108 27.99 0.88 -13.06
C ASN A 108 28.01 2.41 -13.17
N THR A 109 28.90 3.07 -12.45
CA THR A 109 29.05 4.54 -12.45
C THR A 109 29.61 5.10 -13.75
N GLY A 110 30.17 4.27 -14.63
CA GLY A 110 30.61 4.65 -15.97
C GLY A 110 29.45 4.87 -16.96
N GLN A 111 28.26 4.40 -16.61
CA GLN A 111 27.05 4.61 -17.39
C GLN A 111 26.31 5.86 -16.84
N LEU A 112 26.26 6.92 -17.63
CA LEU A 112 25.70 8.23 -17.24
C LEU A 112 24.21 8.19 -16.89
N ASP A 113 23.43 7.29 -17.52
CA ASP A 113 21.97 7.18 -17.33
C ASP A 113 21.56 5.77 -16.89
N ALA A 114 22.23 5.20 -15.88
CA ALA A 114 21.84 3.90 -15.34
C ALA A 114 20.44 3.97 -14.75
N LYS A 115 19.51 3.20 -15.32
CA LYS A 115 18.10 3.13 -14.88
C LYS A 115 17.82 1.80 -14.20
N TYR A 116 17.41 1.83 -12.96
CA TYR A 116 17.03 0.63 -12.19
C TYR A 116 15.51 0.43 -12.28
N ILE A 117 15.05 -0.09 -13.43
CA ILE A 117 13.62 -0.29 -13.71
C ILE A 117 13.23 -1.71 -13.32
N LEU A 118 12.17 -1.84 -12.50
CA LEU A 118 11.58 -3.11 -12.15
C LEU A 118 10.82 -3.67 -13.36
N PRO A 119 10.99 -4.96 -13.68
CA PRO A 119 10.47 -5.54 -14.93
C PRO A 119 8.96 -5.76 -14.91
N ASN A 120 8.35 -5.85 -13.72
CA ASN A 120 6.94 -6.17 -13.54
C ASN A 120 6.08 -4.92 -13.49
N THR A 121 4.84 -5.08 -13.90
CA THR A 121 3.72 -4.18 -13.62
C THR A 121 2.99 -4.63 -12.36
N ASN A 122 1.95 -3.92 -11.95
CA ASN A 122 1.11 -4.27 -10.80
C ASN A 122 1.86 -4.39 -9.45
N ILE A 123 2.95 -3.64 -9.30
CA ILE A 123 3.73 -3.62 -8.07
C ILE A 123 3.03 -2.73 -7.03
N ASP A 124 2.90 -3.23 -5.81
CA ASP A 124 2.61 -2.38 -4.66
C ASP A 124 3.91 -1.72 -4.19
N THR A 125 4.05 -0.42 -4.48
CA THR A 125 5.28 0.33 -4.17
C THR A 125 5.56 0.46 -2.69
N THR A 126 4.57 0.28 -1.80
CA THR A 126 4.78 0.31 -0.34
C THR A 126 5.50 -0.92 0.18
N THR A 127 5.47 -2.01 -0.58
CA THR A 127 6.16 -3.26 -0.24
C THR A 127 7.59 -3.31 -0.74
N ILE A 128 8.06 -2.29 -1.48
CA ILE A 128 9.42 -2.24 -2.01
C ILE A 128 10.42 -2.13 -0.85
N ARG A 129 11.41 -3.02 -0.88
CA ARG A 129 12.56 -3.01 0.03
C ARG A 129 13.83 -3.04 -0.79
N VAL A 130 14.79 -2.20 -0.42
CA VAL A 130 16.03 -2.03 -1.15
C VAL A 130 17.20 -2.26 -0.20
N SER A 131 18.11 -3.14 -0.61
CA SER A 131 19.42 -3.31 0.02
C SER A 131 20.52 -3.20 -1.01
N VAL A 132 21.63 -2.62 -0.60
CA VAL A 132 22.83 -2.46 -1.44
C VAL A 132 23.96 -3.23 -0.77
N THR A 133 24.52 -4.19 -1.48
CA THR A 133 25.70 -4.93 -1.06
C THR A 133 26.90 -4.29 -1.74
N ASP A 134 27.82 -3.76 -0.96
CA ASP A 134 29.07 -3.20 -1.45
C ASP A 134 29.92 -4.29 -2.12
N GLY A 135 30.38 -4.04 -3.34
CA GLY A 135 31.10 -5.02 -4.14
C GLY A 135 32.52 -5.34 -3.60
N ASP A 136 33.13 -4.41 -2.90
CA ASP A 136 34.51 -4.55 -2.38
C ASP A 136 34.51 -5.15 -0.97
N THR A 137 33.62 -4.67 -0.10
CA THR A 137 33.58 -5.06 1.33
C THR A 137 32.59 -6.16 1.64
N GLY A 138 31.60 -6.42 0.76
CA GLY A 138 30.49 -7.33 1.01
C GLY A 138 29.48 -6.81 2.06
N THR A 139 29.64 -5.56 2.52
CA THR A 139 28.75 -4.96 3.53
C THR A 139 27.36 -4.71 2.93
N VAL A 140 26.32 -5.14 3.64
CA VAL A 140 24.93 -4.93 3.22
C VAL A 140 24.36 -3.71 3.94
N GLU A 141 23.90 -2.75 3.19
CA GLU A 141 23.23 -1.54 3.67
C GLU A 141 21.77 -1.54 3.23
N VAL A 142 20.86 -1.26 4.16
CA VAL A 142 19.42 -1.11 3.87
C VAL A 142 19.14 0.34 3.53
N TYR A 143 18.41 0.57 2.44
CA TYR A 143 17.94 1.88 2.01
C TYR A 143 16.44 1.98 2.27
N ASN A 144 15.99 3.13 2.77
CA ASN A 144 14.59 3.39 3.10
C ASN A 144 13.93 4.22 2.01
N ALA A 145 12.62 4.04 1.84
CA ALA A 145 11.84 4.92 0.97
C ALA A 145 11.92 6.37 1.49
N TYR A 146 12.06 7.30 0.57
CA TYR A 146 12.09 8.72 0.89
C TYR A 146 10.72 9.20 1.37
N GLU A 147 10.65 9.74 2.57
CA GLU A 147 9.41 10.27 3.15
C GLU A 147 9.46 11.79 3.36
N ASN A 148 10.64 12.34 3.70
CA ASN A 148 10.73 13.76 4.03
C ASN A 148 12.12 14.33 3.77
N ILE A 149 12.19 15.52 3.15
CA ILE A 149 13.44 16.21 2.79
C ILE A 149 14.20 16.77 4.01
N PHE A 150 13.53 16.94 5.13
CA PHE A 150 14.18 17.46 6.32
C PHE A 150 15.16 16.45 6.90
N GLN A 151 16.41 16.89 7.13
CA GLN A 151 17.53 16.11 7.67
C GLN A 151 18.19 15.11 6.68
N VAL A 152 17.92 15.20 5.39
CA VAL A 152 18.66 14.41 4.38
C VAL A 152 20.05 15.00 4.19
N ASN A 153 21.08 14.15 4.27
CA ASN A 153 22.47 14.48 4.05
C ASN A 153 23.11 13.47 3.07
N SER A 154 24.39 13.65 2.76
CA SER A 154 25.13 12.75 1.84
C SER A 154 25.20 11.29 2.26
N GLU A 155 25.06 10.99 3.56
CA GLU A 155 25.12 9.62 4.12
C GLU A 155 23.74 8.98 4.29
N SER A 156 22.67 9.73 4.04
CA SER A 156 21.31 9.23 4.19
C SER A 156 21.00 8.16 3.14
N ARG A 157 20.70 6.94 3.60
CA ARG A 157 20.42 5.79 2.74
C ARG A 157 18.95 5.80 2.32
N LEU A 158 18.65 6.52 1.24
CA LEU A 158 17.32 6.77 0.76
C LEU A 158 17.17 6.35 -0.71
N PHE A 159 15.96 5.93 -1.07
CA PHE A 159 15.56 5.74 -2.45
C PHE A 159 14.21 6.37 -2.73
N LEU A 160 14.01 6.74 -3.98
CA LEU A 160 12.73 7.23 -4.52
C LEU A 160 12.18 6.19 -5.49
N VAL A 161 10.86 6.05 -5.52
CA VAL A 161 10.16 5.24 -6.52
C VAL A 161 9.42 6.16 -7.46
N GLN A 162 9.60 5.93 -8.75
CA GLN A 162 9.00 6.73 -9.79
C GLN A 162 8.33 5.83 -10.82
N GLU A 163 7.06 6.10 -11.14
CA GLU A 163 6.38 5.45 -12.25
C GLU A 163 7.00 5.91 -13.58
N VAL A 164 7.30 4.96 -14.45
CA VAL A 164 7.81 5.15 -15.82
C VAL A 164 6.86 4.50 -16.81
N ASN A 165 7.25 4.45 -18.08
CA ASN A 165 6.43 3.89 -19.14
C ASN A 165 5.96 2.45 -18.83
N ASP A 166 4.81 2.07 -19.35
CA ASP A 166 4.17 0.75 -19.19
C ASP A 166 3.82 0.42 -17.73
N GLU A 167 3.45 1.40 -16.91
CA GLU A 167 3.12 1.20 -15.48
C GLU A 167 4.23 0.47 -14.68
N LYS A 168 5.48 0.62 -15.11
CA LYS A 168 6.65 0.10 -14.41
C LYS A 168 7.21 1.13 -13.44
N TYR A 169 8.06 0.68 -12.53
CA TYR A 169 8.66 1.54 -11.52
C TYR A 169 10.17 1.56 -11.61
N GLN A 170 10.73 2.74 -11.51
CA GLN A 170 12.17 2.98 -11.45
C GLN A 170 12.57 3.33 -10.01
N ILE A 171 13.67 2.75 -9.56
CA ILE A 171 14.30 3.10 -8.29
C ILE A 171 15.37 4.16 -8.57
N LEU A 172 15.32 5.24 -7.82
CA LEU A 172 16.29 6.35 -7.88
C LEU A 172 16.99 6.47 -6.54
N PHE A 173 18.30 6.70 -6.58
CA PHE A 173 19.12 6.91 -5.39
C PHE A 173 19.59 8.36 -5.30
N GLY A 174 20.15 8.73 -4.15
CA GLY A 174 20.79 10.02 -3.97
C GLY A 174 22.00 10.22 -4.89
N ASP A 175 22.38 11.46 -5.09
CA ASP A 175 23.52 11.88 -5.94
C ASP A 175 24.85 11.98 -5.17
N GLY A 176 24.83 11.75 -3.84
CA GLY A 176 25.96 11.91 -2.94
C GLY A 176 26.00 13.29 -2.25
N VAL A 177 25.06 14.18 -2.59
CA VAL A 177 24.81 15.45 -1.89
C VAL A 177 23.50 15.34 -1.08
N LEU A 178 22.43 14.95 -1.76
CA LEU A 178 21.13 14.63 -1.17
C LEU A 178 20.91 13.11 -1.25
N GLY A 179 21.32 12.42 -0.19
CA GLY A 179 21.25 10.97 -0.08
C GLY A 179 22.49 10.26 -0.63
N LYS A 180 22.79 9.11 -0.04
CA LYS A 180 23.94 8.28 -0.37
C LYS A 180 23.79 7.68 -1.76
N LYS A 181 24.82 7.87 -2.61
CA LYS A 181 24.92 7.22 -3.90
C LYS A 181 25.53 5.82 -3.72
N PRO A 182 24.91 4.75 -4.28
CA PRO A 182 25.50 3.42 -4.25
C PRO A 182 26.88 3.39 -4.91
N PRO A 183 27.90 2.76 -4.29
CA PRO A 183 29.25 2.64 -4.85
C PRO A 183 29.28 1.86 -6.18
N ASN A 184 30.30 2.11 -7.00
CA ASN A 184 30.50 1.34 -8.21
C ASN A 184 30.77 -0.14 -7.91
N GLY A 185 30.23 -1.06 -8.71
CA GLY A 185 30.38 -2.50 -8.50
C GLY A 185 29.45 -3.08 -7.42
N SER A 186 28.70 -2.24 -6.68
CA SER A 186 27.73 -2.72 -5.70
C SER A 186 26.55 -3.44 -6.36
N THR A 187 25.97 -4.40 -5.64
CA THR A 187 24.75 -5.09 -6.04
C THR A 187 23.56 -4.49 -5.31
N ILE A 188 22.63 -3.90 -6.06
CA ILE A 188 21.34 -3.42 -5.55
C ILE A 188 20.36 -4.57 -5.65
N LYS A 189 19.83 -5.01 -4.51
CA LYS A 189 18.74 -5.99 -4.44
C LYS A 189 17.46 -5.29 -4.06
N VAL A 190 16.46 -5.38 -4.94
CA VAL A 190 15.11 -4.83 -4.73
C VAL A 190 14.15 -5.98 -4.58
N SER A 191 13.41 -6.03 -3.49
CA SER A 191 12.31 -6.96 -3.27
C SER A 191 10.99 -6.20 -3.23
N TYR A 192 9.93 -6.80 -3.75
CA TYR A 192 8.63 -6.19 -3.91
C TYR A 192 7.55 -7.25 -4.09
N ILE A 193 6.29 -6.85 -3.91
CA ILE A 193 5.12 -7.71 -4.12
C ILE A 193 4.37 -7.24 -5.37
N VAL A 194 4.06 -8.19 -6.25
CA VAL A 194 3.18 -8.02 -7.41
C VAL A 194 1.80 -8.52 -7.03
N THR A 195 0.81 -7.63 -7.05
CA THR A 195 -0.52 -7.85 -6.49
C THR A 195 -1.62 -7.84 -7.55
N ASN A 196 -2.73 -8.50 -7.26
CA ASN A 196 -3.97 -8.45 -8.05
C ASN A 196 -4.89 -7.29 -7.63
N GLY A 197 -4.49 -6.50 -6.61
CA GLY A 197 -5.24 -5.34 -6.16
C GLY A 197 -6.56 -5.70 -5.48
N THR A 198 -7.67 -5.22 -6.03
CA THR A 198 -9.01 -5.43 -5.46
C THR A 198 -9.42 -6.89 -5.35
N ASP A 199 -8.89 -7.76 -6.21
CA ASP A 199 -9.25 -9.19 -6.26
C ASP A 199 -8.76 -9.95 -5.02
N GLY A 200 -7.75 -9.41 -4.33
CA GLY A 200 -7.23 -9.94 -3.08
C GLY A 200 -8.08 -9.68 -1.85
N ASN A 201 -9.14 -8.86 -1.94
CA ASN A 201 -9.97 -8.51 -0.80
C ASN A 201 -10.95 -9.64 -0.42
N GLY A 202 -11.17 -9.82 0.89
CA GLY A 202 -12.19 -10.73 1.43
C GLY A 202 -11.68 -12.11 1.83
N ALA A 203 -10.37 -12.40 1.74
CA ALA A 203 -9.84 -13.66 2.25
C ALA A 203 -9.94 -13.70 3.78
N SER A 204 -10.59 -14.72 4.29
CA SER A 204 -10.78 -14.95 5.74
C SER A 204 -10.25 -16.29 6.21
N ASN A 205 -9.89 -17.19 5.29
CA ASN A 205 -9.34 -18.51 5.58
C ASN A 205 -7.97 -18.63 4.92
N PHE A 206 -6.97 -18.99 5.70
CA PHE A 206 -5.59 -19.12 5.24
C PHE A 206 -4.97 -20.45 5.62
N ASN A 207 -4.21 -21.02 4.69
CA ASN A 207 -3.35 -22.15 4.94
C ASN A 207 -1.90 -21.68 5.00
N PHE A 208 -1.18 -22.03 6.06
CA PHE A 208 0.21 -21.66 6.21
C PHE A 208 1.08 -22.31 5.11
N ALA A 209 1.90 -21.50 4.47
CA ALA A 209 2.85 -21.89 3.43
C ALA A 209 4.22 -21.19 3.62
N GLY A 210 4.43 -20.61 4.82
CA GLY A 210 5.61 -19.81 5.10
C GLY A 210 6.87 -20.62 5.33
N ASN A 211 8.01 -19.96 5.16
CA ASN A 211 9.31 -20.54 5.43
C ASN A 211 9.83 -20.03 6.78
N LEU A 212 9.84 -20.93 7.77
CA LEU A 212 10.34 -20.68 9.12
C LEU A 212 11.75 -21.26 9.27
N ALA A 213 12.61 -20.53 9.97
CA ALA A 213 13.96 -20.98 10.29
C ALA A 213 14.34 -20.62 11.73
N TYR A 214 15.25 -21.40 12.31
CA TYR A 214 15.87 -21.07 13.58
C TYR A 214 17.40 -21.24 13.48
N PRO A 215 18.17 -20.45 14.26
CA PRO A 215 19.63 -20.55 14.27
C PRO A 215 20.06 -21.82 15.00
N ARG A 216 20.78 -22.68 14.33
CA ARG A 216 21.42 -23.86 14.92
C ARG A 216 22.95 -23.71 14.83
N ARG A 217 23.63 -24.02 15.92
CA ARG A 217 25.07 -24.10 15.90
C ARG A 217 25.52 -25.39 15.21
N SER A 218 26.34 -25.25 14.18
CA SER A 218 26.97 -26.36 13.48
C SER A 218 28.49 -26.11 13.48
N GLY A 219 29.22 -26.75 14.41
CA GLY A 219 30.62 -26.42 14.67
C GLY A 219 30.78 -24.98 15.19
N ASP A 220 31.63 -24.20 14.54
CA ASP A 220 31.87 -22.78 14.88
C ASP A 220 30.94 -21.80 14.15
N THR A 221 30.07 -22.28 13.27
CA THR A 221 29.14 -21.45 12.51
C THR A 221 27.71 -21.60 12.99
N ILE A 222 26.94 -20.51 12.86
CA ILE A 222 25.49 -20.51 13.08
C ILE A 222 24.83 -20.64 11.70
N VAL A 223 23.98 -21.65 11.52
CA VAL A 223 23.28 -21.94 10.28
C VAL A 223 21.77 -21.86 10.55
N ASP A 224 21.06 -21.14 9.68
CA ASP A 224 19.60 -21.09 9.73
C ASP A 224 19.02 -22.44 9.26
N THR A 225 18.36 -23.13 10.17
CA THR A 225 17.79 -24.46 9.94
C THR A 225 16.27 -24.33 9.79
N PRO A 226 15.67 -24.91 8.73
CA PRO A 226 14.22 -24.84 8.53
C PRO A 226 13.43 -25.49 9.68
N VAL A 227 12.30 -24.89 10.04
CA VAL A 227 11.27 -25.47 10.91
C VAL A 227 10.17 -26.01 9.99
N THR A 228 9.99 -27.32 9.95
CA THR A 228 9.06 -27.96 9.02
C THR A 228 7.80 -28.50 9.69
N GLN A 229 7.70 -28.42 11.00
CA GLN A 229 6.60 -29.02 11.79
C GLN A 229 6.16 -28.10 12.92
N ASN A 230 5.03 -28.47 13.55
CA ASN A 230 4.52 -27.83 14.79
C ASN A 230 4.06 -26.37 14.62
N VAL A 231 3.58 -26.01 13.44
CA VAL A 231 2.88 -24.73 13.22
C VAL A 231 1.40 -24.94 13.55
N SER A 232 0.85 -24.07 14.41
CA SER A 232 -0.59 -24.11 14.71
C SER A 232 -1.44 -23.71 13.52
N LEU A 233 -2.75 -23.97 13.61
CA LEU A 233 -3.70 -23.39 12.67
C LEU A 233 -3.64 -21.86 12.75
N LEU A 234 -3.78 -21.22 11.60
CA LEU A 234 -3.84 -19.75 11.52
C LEU A 234 -5.18 -19.27 12.07
N THR A 235 -5.12 -18.22 12.91
CA THR A 235 -6.29 -17.43 13.25
C THR A 235 -6.21 -16.10 12.53
N VAL A 236 -7.36 -15.54 12.16
CA VAL A 236 -7.46 -14.36 11.29
C VAL A 236 -8.18 -13.25 12.05
N PRO A 237 -7.45 -12.41 12.80
CA PRO A 237 -8.06 -11.26 13.45
C PRO A 237 -8.69 -10.26 12.48
N GLN A 238 -8.11 -10.14 11.28
CA GLN A 238 -8.59 -9.23 10.25
C GLN A 238 -8.51 -9.91 8.88
N PRO A 239 -9.66 -10.12 8.19
CA PRO A 239 -9.69 -10.57 6.80
C PRO A 239 -8.94 -9.62 5.88
N SER A 240 -8.58 -10.08 4.67
CA SER A 240 -7.88 -9.24 3.72
C SER A 240 -8.77 -8.10 3.21
N GLU A 241 -8.25 -6.88 3.31
CA GLU A 241 -8.91 -5.65 2.88
C GLU A 241 -7.90 -4.62 2.36
N ASN A 242 -8.40 -3.50 1.83
CA ASN A 242 -7.62 -2.36 1.35
C ASN A 242 -6.79 -2.62 0.08
N GLY A 243 -6.99 -3.76 -0.60
CA GLY A 243 -6.47 -3.95 -1.95
C GLY A 243 -7.17 -3.00 -2.92
N ASP A 244 -6.39 -2.34 -3.79
CA ASP A 244 -6.93 -1.37 -4.76
C ASP A 244 -6.12 -1.38 -6.06
N ASN A 245 -6.76 -0.93 -7.13
CA ASN A 245 -6.12 -0.79 -8.43
C ASN A 245 -5.22 0.46 -8.47
N ILE A 246 -4.41 0.55 -9.53
CA ILE A 246 -3.60 1.73 -9.80
C ILE A 246 -4.51 2.96 -9.90
N GLU A 247 -4.04 4.11 -9.45
CA GLU A 247 -4.81 5.34 -9.48
C GLU A 247 -5.23 5.71 -10.92
N PRO A 248 -6.54 5.87 -11.20
CA PRO A 248 -7.03 6.24 -12.52
C PRO A 248 -6.51 7.61 -12.96
N VAL A 249 -6.33 7.78 -14.27
CA VAL A 249 -5.85 9.04 -14.88
C VAL A 249 -6.70 10.24 -14.46
N ASP A 250 -8.01 10.08 -14.41
CA ASP A 250 -8.94 11.16 -14.03
C ASP A 250 -8.76 11.59 -12.57
N ASN A 251 -8.45 10.63 -11.68
CA ASN A 251 -8.12 10.94 -10.29
C ASN A 251 -6.80 11.71 -10.18
N VAL A 252 -5.78 11.30 -10.92
CA VAL A 252 -4.49 12.01 -10.97
C VAL A 252 -4.69 13.45 -11.42
N LYS A 253 -5.45 13.68 -12.51
CA LYS A 253 -5.79 15.02 -13.00
C LYS A 253 -6.54 15.85 -11.95
N TYR A 254 -7.44 15.23 -11.22
CA TYR A 254 -8.23 15.90 -10.20
C TYR A 254 -7.41 16.23 -8.94
N LEU A 255 -6.61 15.27 -8.46
CA LEU A 255 -5.90 15.40 -7.18
C LEU A 255 -4.58 16.19 -7.30
N ALA A 256 -3.79 15.98 -8.35
CA ALA A 256 -2.45 16.56 -8.46
C ALA A 256 -2.44 18.09 -8.34
N PRO A 257 -3.28 18.87 -9.05
CA PRO A 257 -3.33 20.31 -8.87
C PRO A 257 -3.79 20.76 -7.47
N ARG A 258 -4.71 20.00 -6.85
CA ARG A 258 -5.25 20.31 -5.52
C ARG A 258 -4.25 20.06 -4.41
N VAL A 259 -3.54 18.93 -4.46
CA VAL A 259 -2.45 18.61 -3.52
C VAL A 259 -1.31 19.63 -3.67
N TYR A 260 -0.99 20.04 -4.89
CA TYR A 260 -0.03 21.13 -5.13
C TYR A 260 -0.49 22.45 -4.53
N ALA A 261 -1.75 22.83 -4.72
CA ALA A 261 -2.33 24.05 -4.18
C ALA A 261 -2.36 24.06 -2.63
N SER A 262 -2.60 22.90 -1.99
CA SER A 262 -2.54 22.76 -0.53
C SER A 262 -1.12 22.83 0.03
N GLN A 263 -0.09 22.77 -0.81
CA GLN A 263 1.33 22.72 -0.43
C GLN A 263 1.61 21.63 0.63
N TYR A 264 0.93 20.50 0.52
CA TYR A 264 1.01 19.38 1.47
C TYR A 264 0.64 19.77 2.90
N ARG A 265 -0.29 20.73 3.08
CA ARG A 265 -0.83 21.14 4.37
C ARG A 265 -2.34 21.05 4.36
N ALA A 266 -2.90 20.49 5.40
CA ALA A 266 -4.34 20.42 5.63
C ALA A 266 -4.77 21.60 6.51
N VAL A 267 -5.20 22.68 5.89
CA VAL A 267 -5.65 23.91 6.56
C VAL A 267 -7.15 24.11 6.38
N THR A 268 -7.63 23.99 5.15
CA THR A 268 -9.04 24.18 4.80
C THR A 268 -9.77 22.85 4.68
N ALA A 269 -11.09 22.84 4.76
CA ALA A 269 -11.90 21.65 4.52
C ALA A 269 -11.60 21.00 3.17
N ASN A 270 -11.38 21.80 2.12
CA ASN A 270 -11.02 21.30 0.79
C ASN A 270 -9.66 20.59 0.75
N ASP A 271 -8.69 21.02 1.58
CA ASP A 271 -7.40 20.35 1.67
C ASP A 271 -7.57 18.94 2.24
N TYR A 272 -8.41 18.79 3.28
CA TYR A 272 -8.74 17.47 3.82
C TYR A 272 -9.44 16.58 2.80
N THR A 273 -10.39 17.13 2.04
CA THR A 273 -11.06 16.38 0.95
C THR A 273 -10.07 15.85 -0.09
N SER A 274 -8.99 16.59 -0.35
CA SER A 274 -7.96 16.21 -1.33
C SER A 274 -6.91 15.25 -0.75
N LEU A 275 -6.54 15.41 0.54
CA LEU A 275 -5.48 14.63 1.17
C LEU A 275 -5.97 13.29 1.73
N VAL A 276 -7.22 13.17 2.19
CA VAL A 276 -7.76 11.93 2.74
C VAL A 276 -7.67 10.76 1.75
N PRO A 277 -8.01 10.90 0.45
CA PRO A 277 -7.85 9.81 -0.52
C PRO A 277 -6.39 9.38 -0.76
N SER A 278 -5.43 10.28 -0.58
CA SER A 278 -4.01 9.96 -0.71
C SER A 278 -3.48 9.13 0.46
N VAL A 279 -4.05 9.34 1.66
CA VAL A 279 -3.70 8.62 2.89
C VAL A 279 -4.42 7.27 2.99
N TYR A 280 -5.70 7.23 2.64
CA TYR A 280 -6.53 6.03 2.72
C TYR A 280 -7.26 5.80 1.40
N PRO A 281 -6.80 4.85 0.57
CA PRO A 281 -7.29 4.69 -0.81
C PRO A 281 -8.65 4.01 -0.93
N ASN A 282 -9.08 3.25 0.08
CA ASN A 282 -10.37 2.53 0.06
C ASN A 282 -11.56 3.47 0.30
N ILE A 283 -11.60 4.57 -0.45
CA ILE A 283 -12.62 5.62 -0.35
C ILE A 283 -13.35 5.73 -1.68
N ASP A 284 -14.68 5.71 -1.62
CA ASP A 284 -15.57 6.05 -2.72
C ASP A 284 -15.77 7.57 -2.82
N SER A 285 -16.08 8.19 -1.69
CA SER A 285 -16.22 9.64 -1.61
C SER A 285 -15.81 10.18 -0.24
N VAL A 286 -15.37 11.44 -0.21
CA VAL A 286 -15.02 12.16 1.00
C VAL A 286 -15.59 13.58 0.95
N THR A 287 -16.10 14.03 2.07
CA THR A 287 -16.55 15.41 2.27
C THR A 287 -16.01 15.90 3.59
N ALA A 288 -15.53 17.13 3.62
CA ALA A 288 -15.10 17.79 4.84
C ALA A 288 -15.74 19.16 4.94
N TYR A 289 -15.98 19.60 6.18
CA TYR A 289 -16.47 20.95 6.49
C TYR A 289 -15.87 21.45 7.81
N GLY A 290 -15.78 22.77 7.94
CA GLY A 290 -15.25 23.38 9.15
C GLY A 290 -16.25 23.36 10.30
N GLY A 291 -15.75 23.30 11.53
CA GLY A 291 -16.61 23.35 12.71
C GLY A 291 -17.33 24.71 12.89
N GLU A 292 -16.85 25.75 12.20
CA GLU A 292 -17.53 27.06 12.13
C GLU A 292 -18.87 27.03 11.40
N GLU A 293 -19.10 26.02 10.56
CA GLU A 293 -20.36 25.82 9.82
C GLU A 293 -21.46 25.17 10.68
N LEU A 294 -21.14 24.71 11.89
CA LEU A 294 -22.09 24.10 12.80
C LEU A 294 -22.86 25.12 13.64
N ASP A 295 -24.03 24.74 14.09
CA ASP A 295 -24.81 25.48 15.09
C ASP A 295 -24.99 24.62 16.36
N PRO A 296 -24.36 24.95 17.52
CA PRO A 296 -23.40 26.04 17.75
C PRO A 296 -22.03 25.78 17.07
N PRO A 297 -21.28 26.84 16.68
CA PRO A 297 -19.96 26.70 16.04
C PRO A 297 -18.94 26.01 16.95
N GLN A 298 -18.12 25.13 16.36
CA GLN A 298 -17.01 24.43 17.02
C GLN A 298 -15.68 24.78 16.36
N PHE A 299 -15.08 25.89 16.77
CA PHE A 299 -13.82 26.38 16.20
C PHE A 299 -12.65 25.43 16.46
N GLY A 300 -11.69 25.38 15.55
CA GLY A 300 -10.51 24.52 15.63
C GLY A 300 -10.77 23.05 15.32
N LYS A 301 -11.94 22.72 14.78
CA LYS A 301 -12.30 21.37 14.33
C LYS A 301 -12.63 21.32 12.86
N VAL A 302 -12.24 20.23 12.22
CA VAL A 302 -12.69 19.86 10.87
C VAL A 302 -13.40 18.52 10.96
N PHE A 303 -14.61 18.50 10.43
CA PHE A 303 -15.44 17.29 10.36
C PHE A 303 -15.26 16.62 9.01
N ILE A 304 -14.95 15.33 9.02
CA ILE A 304 -14.66 14.54 7.84
C ILE A 304 -15.66 13.40 7.77
N THR A 305 -16.36 13.32 6.66
CA THR A 305 -17.28 12.22 6.35
C THR A 305 -16.73 11.46 5.17
N VAL A 306 -16.57 10.15 5.32
CA VAL A 306 -15.98 9.28 4.31
C VAL A 306 -16.92 8.13 4.03
N LYS A 307 -17.17 7.86 2.74
CA LYS A 307 -17.83 6.65 2.27
C LYS A 307 -16.76 5.68 1.80
N PRO A 308 -16.61 4.51 2.44
CA PRO A 308 -15.68 3.48 1.96
C PRO A 308 -16.21 2.82 0.67
N LYS A 309 -15.31 2.26 -0.15
CA LYS A 309 -15.67 1.46 -1.34
C LYS A 309 -16.38 0.16 -0.96
N THR A 310 -16.04 -0.39 0.20
CA THR A 310 -16.61 -1.63 0.74
C THR A 310 -17.25 -1.37 2.10
N GLY A 311 -18.50 -1.80 2.27
CA GLY A 311 -19.27 -1.54 3.48
C GLY A 311 -19.99 -0.18 3.46
N GLU A 312 -20.77 0.08 4.50
CA GLU A 312 -21.58 1.31 4.63
C GLU A 312 -20.86 2.39 5.42
N LEU A 313 -20.12 2.00 6.46
CA LEU A 313 -19.46 2.93 7.39
C LEU A 313 -17.97 2.57 7.55
N LEU A 314 -17.16 3.56 7.90
CA LEU A 314 -15.77 3.36 8.29
C LEU A 314 -15.67 2.70 9.66
N SER A 315 -14.82 1.68 9.79
CA SER A 315 -14.47 1.12 11.09
C SER A 315 -13.62 2.12 11.91
N ASP A 316 -13.65 2.00 13.24
CA ASP A 316 -12.84 2.84 14.12
C ASP A 316 -11.34 2.67 13.88
N THR A 317 -10.91 1.48 13.46
CA THR A 317 -9.54 1.20 13.03
C THR A 317 -9.17 2.01 11.79
N ALA A 318 -10.05 2.06 10.78
CA ALA A 318 -9.83 2.85 9.57
C ALA A 318 -9.82 4.36 9.88
N LYS A 319 -10.73 4.86 10.74
CA LYS A 319 -10.73 6.26 11.21
C LYS A 319 -9.41 6.61 11.90
N SER A 320 -8.89 5.72 12.74
CA SER A 320 -7.61 5.90 13.42
C SER A 320 -6.43 5.89 12.44
N ALA A 321 -6.44 5.00 11.45
CA ALA A 321 -5.41 4.94 10.41
C ALA A 321 -5.39 6.23 9.56
N ILE A 322 -6.55 6.75 9.17
CA ILE A 322 -6.66 8.02 8.45
C ILE A 322 -6.13 9.18 9.30
N LYS A 323 -6.51 9.26 10.60
CA LYS A 323 -5.99 10.29 11.52
C LYS A 323 -4.46 10.24 11.62
N ALA A 324 -3.89 9.03 11.76
CA ALA A 324 -2.45 8.84 11.84
C ALA A 324 -1.75 9.30 10.56
N GLY A 325 -2.28 8.94 9.38
CA GLY A 325 -1.72 9.35 8.10
C GLY A 325 -1.85 10.85 7.82
N LEU A 326 -2.95 11.48 8.27
CA LEU A 326 -3.14 12.93 8.13
C LEU A 326 -2.27 13.76 9.07
N LYS A 327 -1.74 13.18 10.14
CA LYS A 327 -0.96 13.91 11.16
C LYS A 327 0.21 14.70 10.58
N GLN A 328 0.87 14.18 9.56
CA GLN A 328 1.99 14.86 8.90
C GLN A 328 1.59 16.11 8.10
N TYR A 329 0.32 16.21 7.69
CA TYR A 329 -0.21 17.32 6.91
C TYR A 329 -0.96 18.35 7.77
N THR A 330 -1.34 17.97 8.99
CA THR A 330 -2.20 18.79 9.86
C THR A 330 -1.44 19.91 10.51
N VAL A 331 -2.02 21.11 10.49
CA VAL A 331 -1.51 22.27 11.22
C VAL A 331 -1.86 22.16 12.69
N ALA A 332 -0.94 22.61 13.57
CA ALA A 332 -1.17 22.62 15.00
C ALA A 332 -2.43 23.43 15.37
N GLY A 333 -3.27 22.85 16.22
CA GLY A 333 -4.52 23.49 16.68
C GLY A 333 -5.77 23.08 15.91
N ILE A 334 -5.67 22.31 14.82
CA ILE A 334 -6.83 21.77 14.11
C ILE A 334 -7.02 20.29 14.50
N GLN A 335 -8.21 19.97 14.99
CA GLN A 335 -8.61 18.61 15.35
C GLN A 335 -9.52 18.02 14.27
N GLN A 336 -9.20 16.80 13.81
CA GLN A 336 -10.05 16.06 12.88
C GLN A 336 -11.08 15.24 13.68
N GLU A 337 -12.34 15.36 13.30
CA GLU A 337 -13.43 14.55 13.79
C GLU A 337 -14.10 13.81 12.63
N PHE A 338 -14.34 12.51 12.78
CA PHE A 338 -15.08 11.73 11.79
C PHE A 338 -16.54 11.69 12.14
N VAL A 339 -17.36 12.00 11.14
CA VAL A 339 -18.83 11.92 11.23
C VAL A 339 -19.30 10.80 10.30
N ASP A 340 -20.09 9.89 10.84
CA ASP A 340 -20.63 8.80 10.05
C ASP A 340 -21.70 9.30 9.07
N LEU A 341 -21.77 8.63 7.91
CA LEU A 341 -22.74 8.92 6.87
C LEU A 341 -24.17 8.70 7.39
N LYS A 342 -25.06 9.60 7.03
CA LYS A 342 -26.49 9.41 7.17
C LYS A 342 -27.07 9.00 5.82
N PHE A 343 -27.68 7.82 5.75
CA PHE A 343 -28.31 7.33 4.54
C PHE A 343 -29.78 7.76 4.51
N LEU A 344 -30.21 8.28 3.36
CA LEU A 344 -31.61 8.50 3.05
C LEU A 344 -32.06 7.37 2.12
N TYR A 345 -32.90 6.49 2.63
CA TYR A 345 -33.52 5.44 1.83
C TYR A 345 -34.75 5.99 1.16
N VAL A 346 -34.82 5.93 -0.14
CA VAL A 346 -36.00 6.31 -0.93
C VAL A 346 -36.61 5.05 -1.49
N GLU A 347 -37.78 4.69 -1.01
CA GLU A 347 -38.58 3.60 -1.57
C GLU A 347 -39.45 4.17 -2.69
N TYR A 348 -39.36 3.55 -3.86
CA TYR A 348 -40.14 3.96 -5.03
C TYR A 348 -41.11 2.85 -5.41
N ASP A 349 -42.41 3.11 -5.23
CA ASP A 349 -43.49 2.22 -5.69
C ASP A 349 -44.10 2.80 -6.97
N SER A 350 -44.00 2.08 -8.06
CA SER A 350 -44.52 2.52 -9.35
C SER A 350 -45.44 1.48 -10.00
N THR A 351 -46.59 1.93 -10.44
CA THR A 351 -47.48 1.10 -11.23
C THR A 351 -47.36 1.45 -12.73
N VAL A 352 -46.94 0.49 -13.51
CA VAL A 352 -46.77 0.66 -14.97
C VAL A 352 -47.97 0.04 -15.68
N SER A 353 -48.72 0.87 -16.42
CA SER A 353 -49.74 0.43 -17.34
C SER A 353 -49.14 0.27 -18.74
N TYR A 354 -49.29 -0.88 -19.35
CA TYR A 354 -48.77 -1.17 -20.69
C TYR A 354 -49.85 -1.72 -21.62
N ASN A 355 -49.66 -1.53 -22.93
CA ASN A 355 -50.57 -2.08 -23.94
C ASN A 355 -50.12 -3.51 -24.32
N PRO A 356 -50.92 -4.54 -24.04
CA PRO A 356 -50.58 -5.93 -24.30
C PRO A 356 -50.41 -6.27 -25.79
N GLY A 357 -50.84 -5.37 -26.70
CA GLY A 357 -50.59 -5.51 -28.12
C GLY A 357 -49.16 -5.21 -28.55
N PHE A 358 -48.38 -4.51 -27.72
CA PHE A 358 -46.98 -4.17 -28.00
C PHE A 358 -46.00 -4.94 -27.13
N ILE A 359 -46.39 -5.38 -25.93
CA ILE A 359 -45.56 -6.12 -24.99
C ILE A 359 -46.32 -7.37 -24.59
N THR A 360 -45.81 -8.50 -25.05
CA THR A 360 -46.43 -9.81 -24.85
C THR A 360 -46.03 -10.49 -23.55
N ASN A 361 -44.96 -10.06 -22.89
CA ASN A 361 -44.48 -10.66 -21.64
C ASN A 361 -44.24 -9.59 -20.56
N LYS A 362 -44.80 -9.81 -19.38
CA LYS A 362 -44.61 -8.95 -18.20
C LYS A 362 -43.15 -8.90 -17.74
N GLU A 363 -42.42 -9.99 -17.93
CA GLU A 363 -41.03 -10.12 -17.50
C GLU A 363 -40.07 -9.22 -18.30
N ASP A 364 -40.39 -8.96 -19.58
CA ASP A 364 -39.62 -8.03 -20.43
C ASP A 364 -39.74 -6.58 -19.96
N LEU A 365 -40.78 -6.24 -19.20
CA LEU A 365 -41.00 -4.90 -18.63
C LEU A 365 -40.21 -4.71 -17.34
N SER A 366 -40.00 -5.75 -16.55
CA SER A 366 -39.28 -5.69 -15.29
C SER A 366 -37.75 -5.71 -15.45
N SER A 367 -37.27 -6.10 -16.64
CA SER A 367 -35.84 -6.20 -16.96
C SER A 367 -35.24 -4.97 -17.67
N ARG A 368 -36.07 -3.99 -18.01
CA ARG A 368 -35.67 -2.71 -18.60
C ARG A 368 -35.70 -1.59 -17.60
#